data_5899c46c1185846fa4e4172db068cba0
#
_entry.id   5899c46c1185846fa4e4172db068cba0
#
_cell.length_a   1.000
_cell.length_b   1.000
_cell.length_c   1.000
_cell.angle_alpha   90.00
_cell.angle_beta   90.00
_cell.angle_gamma   90.00
#
_symmetry.space_group_name_H-M   'P 1'
#
loop_
_entity.id
_entity.type
_entity.pdbx_description
1 polymer ?
#
loop_
_entity_poly.entity_id
_entity_poly.type
_entity_poly.pdbx_seq_one_letter_code
_entity_poly.pdbx_strand_id
1 'polypeptide(L)'
;MNDESENSAANVAPDPESPIQPPAYHQALLDYLQTEQIDLWNWFSSHKARADSAESVRLELLKAAYRLDRGDAASVYQVADSVAKKMGFAAVTLYQAQHSEGLNASLAWLPDEAHVVLHGPVLEVLSNTEFAALLAHEF
;
A
#
# COMPACT_ATOMS: atom_id res chain seq x y z
N MET A 1 -30.96 -6.88 -47.52
CA MET A 1 -29.73 -6.06 -47.39
C MET A 1 -29.55 -5.81 -45.89
N ASN A 2 -28.90 -6.79 -45.24
CA ASN A 2 -28.71 -6.80 -43.78
C ASN A 2 -27.35 -6.14 -43.48
N ASP A 3 -27.39 -5.07 -42.74
CA ASP A 3 -26.20 -4.40 -42.25
C ASP A 3 -25.98 -4.88 -40.80
N GLU A 4 -25.17 -5.91 -40.66
CA GLU A 4 -24.67 -6.39 -39.37
C GLU A 4 -23.39 -5.60 -39.02
N SER A 5 -23.58 -4.46 -38.35
CA SER A 5 -22.46 -3.79 -37.71
C SER A 5 -22.08 -4.55 -36.44
N GLU A 6 -21.11 -5.45 -36.56
CA GLU A 6 -20.43 -6.11 -35.45
C GLU A 6 -19.78 -5.05 -34.57
N ASN A 7 -20.35 -4.87 -33.41
CA ASN A 7 -19.78 -4.08 -32.30
C ASN A 7 -18.66 -4.93 -31.66
N SER A 8 -17.49 -4.90 -32.25
CA SER A 8 -16.27 -5.47 -31.67
C SER A 8 -15.82 -4.59 -30.50
N ALA A 9 -16.39 -4.79 -29.34
CA ALA A 9 -15.81 -4.28 -28.10
C ALA A 9 -14.45 -4.97 -27.91
N ALA A 10 -13.39 -4.32 -28.37
CA ALA A 10 -12.03 -4.75 -28.15
C ALA A 10 -11.81 -4.88 -26.62
N ASN A 11 -11.66 -6.13 -26.18
CA ASN A 11 -11.23 -6.45 -24.82
C ASN A 11 -9.75 -6.05 -24.70
N VAL A 12 -9.51 -4.77 -24.43
CA VAL A 12 -8.17 -4.25 -24.14
C VAL A 12 -7.79 -4.81 -22.78
N ALA A 13 -6.84 -5.73 -22.77
CA ALA A 13 -6.26 -6.22 -21.54
C ALA A 13 -5.74 -5.01 -20.72
N PRO A 14 -6.00 -4.96 -19.40
CA PRO A 14 -5.55 -3.85 -18.58
C PRO A 14 -4.02 -3.74 -18.67
N ASP A 15 -3.55 -2.50 -18.80
CA ASP A 15 -2.12 -2.18 -18.77
C ASP A 15 -1.52 -2.72 -17.47
N PRO A 16 -0.50 -3.59 -17.50
CA PRO A 16 0.11 -4.17 -16.30
C PRO A 16 0.74 -3.13 -15.37
N GLU A 17 0.94 -1.91 -15.83
CA GLU A 17 1.44 -0.78 -15.03
C GLU A 17 0.34 0.12 -14.45
N SER A 18 -0.92 -0.07 -14.84
CA SER A 18 -2.03 0.71 -14.30
C SER A 18 -2.28 0.38 -12.82
N PRO A 19 -2.61 1.38 -12.00
CA PRO A 19 -3.00 1.15 -10.61
C PRO A 19 -4.20 0.20 -10.52
N ILE A 20 -4.20 -0.66 -9.51
CA ILE A 20 -5.32 -1.58 -9.24
C ILE A 20 -6.54 -0.74 -8.85
N GLN A 21 -7.66 -0.96 -9.54
CA GLN A 21 -8.91 -0.29 -9.21
C GLN A 21 -9.55 -0.92 -8.00
N PRO A 22 -10.03 -0.13 -7.02
CA PRO A 22 -10.73 -0.65 -5.87
C PRO A 22 -11.98 -1.45 -6.27
N PRO A 23 -12.31 -2.55 -5.57
CA PRO A 23 -13.56 -3.26 -5.78
C PRO A 23 -14.78 -2.35 -5.59
N ALA A 24 -15.87 -2.64 -6.29
CA ALA A 24 -17.09 -1.83 -6.25
C ALA A 24 -17.66 -1.62 -4.83
N TYR A 25 -17.53 -2.62 -3.96
CA TYR A 25 -18.00 -2.51 -2.57
C TYR A 25 -17.12 -1.54 -1.73
N HIS A 26 -15.83 -1.40 -2.01
CA HIS A 26 -14.98 -0.40 -1.37
C HIS A 26 -15.40 1.01 -1.79
N GLN A 27 -15.70 1.21 -3.06
CA GLN A 27 -16.19 2.51 -3.53
C GLN A 27 -17.54 2.84 -2.88
N ALA A 28 -18.46 1.89 -2.81
CA ALA A 28 -19.76 2.08 -2.16
C ALA A 28 -19.63 2.40 -0.65
N LEU A 29 -18.67 1.76 0.05
CA LEU A 29 -18.38 2.07 1.45
C LEU A 29 -17.79 3.48 1.60
N LEU A 30 -16.88 3.87 0.73
CA LEU A 30 -16.29 5.20 0.72
C LEU A 30 -17.37 6.28 0.51
N ASP A 31 -18.23 6.09 -0.50
CA ASP A 31 -19.34 6.98 -0.78
C ASP A 31 -20.30 7.09 0.43
N TYR A 32 -20.64 5.97 1.07
CA TYR A 32 -21.46 5.95 2.27
C TYR A 32 -20.83 6.75 3.42
N LEU A 33 -19.53 6.56 3.70
CA LEU A 33 -18.84 7.30 4.75
C LEU A 33 -18.80 8.81 4.47
N GLN A 34 -18.65 9.20 3.21
CA GLN A 34 -18.59 10.60 2.79
C GLN A 34 -19.96 11.29 2.76
N THR A 35 -21.04 10.54 2.57
CA THR A 35 -22.41 11.10 2.44
C THR A 35 -23.24 10.92 3.71
N GLU A 36 -23.25 9.71 4.27
CA GLU A 36 -24.12 9.35 5.40
C GLU A 36 -23.42 9.47 6.76
N GLN A 37 -22.07 9.44 6.80
CA GLN A 37 -21.29 9.53 8.02
C GLN A 37 -20.28 10.69 7.96
N ILE A 38 -20.76 11.84 7.48
CA ILE A 38 -19.92 13.00 7.16
C ILE A 38 -19.11 13.53 8.36
N ASP A 39 -19.66 13.48 9.57
CA ASP A 39 -18.98 13.94 10.77
C ASP A 39 -17.80 13.01 11.14
N LEU A 40 -18.00 11.69 10.99
CA LEU A 40 -16.96 10.69 11.19
C LEU A 40 -15.88 10.83 10.13
N TRP A 41 -16.28 11.00 8.88
CA TRP A 41 -15.36 11.21 7.76
C TRP A 41 -14.51 12.47 7.96
N ASN A 42 -15.14 13.59 8.30
CA ASN A 42 -14.45 14.86 8.53
C ASN A 42 -13.48 14.80 9.71
N TRP A 43 -13.87 14.12 10.80
CA TRP A 43 -12.98 13.92 11.93
C TRP A 43 -11.76 13.08 11.55
N PHE A 44 -11.98 11.93 10.91
CA PHE A 44 -10.91 11.02 10.50
C PHE A 44 -9.97 11.64 9.45
N SER A 45 -10.52 12.39 8.50
CA SER A 45 -9.76 13.09 7.46
C SER A 45 -9.14 14.41 7.92
N SER A 46 -9.40 14.86 9.15
CA SER A 46 -8.89 16.12 9.66
C SER A 46 -7.35 16.14 9.78
N HIS A 47 -6.75 17.28 9.48
CA HIS A 47 -5.30 17.48 9.62
C HIS A 47 -4.80 17.18 11.04
N LYS A 48 -5.60 17.48 12.06
CA LYS A 48 -5.23 17.25 13.45
C LYS A 48 -5.10 15.76 13.77
N ALA A 49 -6.11 14.96 13.42
CA ALA A 49 -6.06 13.52 13.65
C ALA A 49 -4.87 12.86 12.92
N ARG A 50 -4.56 13.32 11.70
CA ARG A 50 -3.43 12.84 10.92
C ARG A 50 -2.09 13.26 11.50
N ALA A 51 -1.93 14.51 11.93
CA ALA A 51 -0.69 15.02 12.47
C ALA A 51 -0.31 14.33 13.79
N ASP A 52 -1.26 14.23 14.72
CA ASP A 52 -1.06 13.58 16.02
C ASP A 52 -0.71 12.08 15.82
N SER A 53 -1.38 11.40 14.89
CA SER A 53 -1.09 10.01 14.55
C SER A 53 0.28 9.86 13.88
N ALA A 54 0.64 10.72 12.94
CA ALA A 54 1.91 10.65 12.22
C ALA A 54 3.13 10.82 13.12
N GLU A 55 3.07 11.74 14.10
CA GLU A 55 4.17 11.93 15.06
C GLU A 55 4.37 10.71 15.95
N SER A 56 3.27 10.14 16.46
CA SER A 56 3.32 8.90 17.25
C SER A 56 3.90 7.72 16.45
N VAL A 57 3.45 7.54 15.21
CA VAL A 57 3.95 6.49 14.32
C VAL A 57 5.45 6.66 14.03
N ARG A 58 5.91 7.88 13.74
CA ARG A 58 7.34 8.15 13.52
C ARG A 58 8.18 7.83 14.75
N LEU A 59 7.68 8.19 15.93
CA LEU A 59 8.37 7.90 17.19
C LEU A 59 8.48 6.41 17.46
N GLU A 60 7.43 5.65 17.19
CA GLU A 60 7.46 4.18 17.31
C GLU A 60 8.41 3.53 16.30
N LEU A 61 8.42 3.98 15.04
CA LEU A 61 9.38 3.51 14.04
C LEU A 61 10.83 3.74 14.48
N LEU A 62 11.14 4.93 15.04
CA LEU A 62 12.48 5.26 15.53
C LEU A 62 12.91 4.40 16.72
N LYS A 63 11.98 3.96 17.57
CA LYS A 63 12.27 3.13 18.74
C LYS A 63 12.38 1.66 18.43
N ALA A 64 11.57 1.15 17.50
CA ALA A 64 11.30 -0.27 17.34
C ALA A 64 11.83 -0.87 16.03
N ALA A 65 12.30 -0.06 15.10
CA ALA A 65 12.69 -0.52 13.78
C ALA A 65 13.92 0.21 13.22
N TYR A 66 14.63 -0.47 12.30
CA TYR A 66 15.70 0.12 11.51
C TYR A 66 15.19 0.39 10.10
N ARG A 67 15.42 1.59 9.59
CA ARG A 67 15.16 1.91 8.19
C ARG A 67 16.17 1.17 7.31
N LEU A 68 15.68 0.48 6.28
CA LEU A 68 16.54 -0.12 5.26
C LEU A 68 17.07 0.96 4.32
N ASP A 69 18.38 0.97 4.11
CA ASP A 69 19.01 1.88 3.14
C ASP A 69 18.71 1.43 1.71
N ARG A 70 18.33 2.39 0.85
CA ARG A 70 17.97 2.09 -0.54
C ARG A 70 19.17 1.62 -1.37
N GLY A 71 20.37 2.08 -1.05
CA GLY A 71 21.60 1.67 -1.74
C GLY A 71 21.96 0.22 -1.41
N ASP A 72 21.90 -0.13 -0.13
CA ASP A 72 22.26 -1.48 0.34
C ASP A 72 21.18 -2.52 -0.02
N ALA A 73 19.91 -2.13 -0.06
CA ALA A 73 18.75 -2.98 -0.34
C ALA A 73 18.09 -2.69 -1.70
N ALA A 74 18.86 -2.33 -2.72
CA ALA A 74 18.33 -1.87 -4.01
C ALA A 74 17.37 -2.87 -4.67
N SER A 75 17.68 -4.18 -4.65
CA SER A 75 16.81 -5.22 -5.23
C SER A 75 15.49 -5.37 -4.49
N VAL A 76 15.49 -5.20 -3.16
CA VAL A 76 14.30 -5.23 -2.32
C VAL A 76 13.41 -4.04 -2.63
N TYR A 77 14.00 -2.84 -2.75
CA TYR A 77 13.26 -1.64 -3.12
C TYR A 77 12.70 -1.67 -4.54
N GLN A 78 13.35 -2.35 -5.50
CA GLN A 78 12.77 -2.55 -6.83
C GLN A 78 11.41 -3.28 -6.76
N VAL A 79 11.32 -4.33 -5.95
CA VAL A 79 10.07 -5.05 -5.74
C VAL A 79 9.05 -4.15 -5.05
N ALA A 80 9.45 -3.50 -3.96
CA ALA A 80 8.57 -2.66 -3.16
C ALA A 80 8.01 -1.45 -3.95
N ASP A 81 8.86 -0.75 -4.70
CA ASP A 81 8.44 0.37 -5.55
C ASP A 81 7.47 -0.06 -6.65
N SER A 82 7.70 -1.25 -7.25
CA SER A 82 6.79 -1.80 -8.26
C SER A 82 5.40 -2.10 -7.70
N VAL A 83 5.34 -2.69 -6.48
CA VAL A 83 4.06 -2.97 -5.81
C VAL A 83 3.39 -1.68 -5.37
N ALA A 84 4.12 -0.76 -4.72
CA ALA A 84 3.62 0.52 -4.26
C ALA A 84 2.98 1.33 -5.41
N LYS A 85 3.65 1.39 -6.57
CA LYS A 85 3.13 2.05 -7.77
C LYS A 85 1.80 1.46 -8.23
N LYS A 86 1.67 0.12 -8.25
CA LYS A 86 0.42 -0.57 -8.63
C LYS A 86 -0.71 -0.31 -7.64
N MET A 87 -0.38 -0.13 -6.37
CA MET A 87 -1.34 0.16 -5.29
C MET A 87 -1.63 1.65 -5.15
N GLY A 88 -1.02 2.51 -5.99
CA GLY A 88 -1.29 3.95 -6.03
C GLY A 88 -0.50 4.79 -5.03
N PHE A 89 0.55 4.22 -4.40
CA PHE A 89 1.44 4.99 -3.53
C PHE A 89 2.54 5.68 -4.33
N ALA A 90 2.86 6.91 -3.95
CA ALA A 90 3.92 7.69 -4.59
C ALA A 90 5.32 7.19 -4.22
N ALA A 91 5.50 6.71 -2.99
CA ALA A 91 6.77 6.22 -2.46
C ALA A 91 6.54 5.16 -1.38
N VAL A 92 7.57 4.32 -1.16
CA VAL A 92 7.61 3.35 -0.06
C VAL A 92 8.93 3.45 0.69
N THR A 93 8.85 3.36 2.01
CA THR A 93 10.01 3.21 2.89
C THR A 93 9.89 1.93 3.68
N LEU A 94 10.94 1.12 3.67
CA LEU A 94 11.00 -0.17 4.35
C LEU A 94 11.80 -0.07 5.65
N TYR A 95 11.30 -0.76 6.66
CA TYR A 95 11.94 -0.89 7.97
C TYR A 95 12.04 -2.36 8.35
N GLN A 96 13.07 -2.72 9.10
CA GLN A 96 13.20 -4.00 9.76
C GLN A 96 12.94 -3.83 11.25
N ALA A 97 11.97 -4.55 11.80
CA ALA A 97 11.72 -4.57 13.23
C ALA A 97 12.92 -5.12 13.99
N GLN A 98 13.25 -4.49 15.12
CA GLN A 98 14.38 -4.92 15.96
C GLN A 98 14.09 -6.23 16.70
N HIS A 99 12.87 -6.39 17.17
CA HIS A 99 12.42 -7.54 17.93
C HIS A 99 11.07 -7.98 17.38
N SER A 100 11.03 -9.15 16.77
CA SER A 100 9.78 -9.71 16.28
C SER A 100 9.90 -11.22 16.18
N GLU A 101 8.83 -11.91 16.54
CA GLU A 101 8.68 -13.35 16.32
C GLU A 101 7.82 -13.58 15.07
N GLY A 102 8.22 -14.58 14.27
CA GLY A 102 7.50 -14.96 13.06
C GLY A 102 7.77 -14.09 11.84
N LEU A 103 7.14 -14.45 10.73
CA LEU A 103 7.21 -13.74 9.46
C LEU A 103 5.95 -12.90 9.30
N ASN A 104 6.09 -11.58 9.19
CA ASN A 104 4.97 -10.67 8.95
C ASN A 104 5.45 -9.35 8.33
N ALA A 105 4.51 -8.55 7.84
CA ALA A 105 4.72 -7.15 7.55
C ALA A 105 3.58 -6.33 8.16
N SER A 106 3.78 -5.05 8.34
CA SER A 106 2.73 -4.13 8.76
C SER A 106 2.91 -2.77 8.12
N LEU A 107 1.81 -2.18 7.66
CA LEU A 107 1.78 -0.83 7.12
C LEU A 107 1.68 0.18 8.28
N ALA A 108 2.72 1.01 8.43
CA ALA A 108 2.66 2.18 9.29
C ALA A 108 2.10 3.35 8.46
N TRP A 109 0.88 3.74 8.76
CA TRP A 109 0.19 4.74 7.96
C TRP A 109 0.71 6.15 8.25
N LEU A 110 1.37 6.74 7.26
CA LEU A 110 1.79 8.13 7.24
C LEU A 110 1.25 8.81 5.97
N PRO A 111 0.93 10.10 6.00
CA PRO A 111 0.47 10.82 4.81
C PRO A 111 1.49 10.74 3.68
N ASP A 112 0.99 10.51 2.46
CA ASP A 112 1.72 10.60 1.19
C ASP A 112 2.80 9.54 0.92
N GLU A 113 3.12 8.66 1.87
CA GLU A 113 4.16 7.66 1.73
C GLU A 113 3.78 6.36 2.45
N ALA A 114 4.04 5.21 1.82
CA ALA A 114 3.87 3.92 2.46
C ALA A 114 5.10 3.57 3.31
N HIS A 115 4.91 3.38 4.60
CA HIS A 115 5.96 2.92 5.51
C HIS A 115 5.66 1.49 5.93
N VAL A 116 6.48 0.53 5.52
CA VAL A 116 6.26 -0.90 5.82
C VAL A 116 7.32 -1.38 6.78
N VAL A 117 6.89 -2.00 7.88
CA VAL A 117 7.76 -2.65 8.86
C VAL A 117 7.75 -4.16 8.60
N LEU A 118 8.91 -4.71 8.31
CA LEU A 118 9.13 -6.15 8.13
C LEU A 118 9.46 -6.79 9.48
N HIS A 119 8.79 -7.88 9.80
CA HIS A 119 8.94 -8.62 11.04
C HIS A 119 9.58 -9.98 10.79
N GLY A 120 10.61 -10.31 11.55
CA GLY A 120 11.37 -11.54 11.36
C GLY A 120 12.21 -11.55 10.08
N PRO A 121 12.73 -12.72 9.64
CA PRO A 121 13.64 -12.83 8.52
C PRO A 121 12.93 -12.84 7.15
N VAL A 122 12.01 -11.91 6.91
CA VAL A 122 11.19 -11.83 5.68
C VAL A 122 12.06 -11.84 4.43
N LEU A 123 13.13 -11.03 4.42
CA LEU A 123 14.00 -10.87 3.24
C LEU A 123 14.93 -12.07 3.01
N GLU A 124 15.11 -12.93 4.01
CA GLU A 124 15.95 -14.13 3.91
C GLU A 124 15.15 -15.36 3.47
N VAL A 125 13.86 -15.38 3.81
CA VAL A 125 12.99 -16.57 3.65
C VAL A 125 12.12 -16.46 2.40
N LEU A 126 11.61 -15.26 2.07
CA LEU A 126 10.68 -15.08 0.97
C LEU A 126 11.41 -14.82 -0.35
N SER A 127 10.93 -15.45 -1.42
CA SER A 127 11.29 -15.05 -2.79
C SER A 127 10.72 -13.67 -3.13
N ASN A 128 11.22 -13.03 -4.18
CA ASN A 128 10.72 -11.74 -4.63
C ASN A 128 9.20 -11.74 -4.93
N THR A 129 8.68 -12.85 -5.44
CA THR A 129 7.23 -12.99 -5.73
C THR A 129 6.41 -13.08 -4.45
N GLU A 130 6.87 -13.84 -3.47
CA GLU A 130 6.21 -13.96 -2.15
C GLU A 130 6.30 -12.65 -1.38
N PHE A 131 7.45 -11.98 -1.44
CA PHE A 131 7.62 -10.64 -0.85
C PHE A 131 6.70 -9.61 -1.51
N ALA A 132 6.57 -9.63 -2.84
CA ALA A 132 5.62 -8.76 -3.55
C ALA A 132 4.17 -9.03 -3.13
N ALA A 133 3.79 -10.30 -2.94
CA ALA A 133 2.46 -10.68 -2.48
C ALA A 133 2.21 -10.21 -1.02
N LEU A 134 3.20 -10.34 -0.15
CA LEU A 134 3.14 -9.83 1.23
C LEU A 134 2.93 -8.31 1.24
N LEU A 135 3.70 -7.55 0.47
CA LEU A 135 3.54 -6.10 0.37
C LEU A 135 2.18 -5.68 -0.19
N ALA A 136 1.70 -6.38 -1.24
CA ALA A 136 0.38 -6.11 -1.81
C ALA A 136 -0.78 -6.41 -0.86
N HIS A 137 -0.57 -7.31 0.13
CA HIS A 137 -1.53 -7.56 1.20
C HIS A 137 -1.61 -6.41 2.21
N GLU A 138 -0.48 -5.77 2.48
CA GLU A 138 -0.39 -4.67 3.45
C GLU A 138 -0.88 -3.32 2.88
N PHE A 139 -0.75 -3.12 1.55
CA PHE A 139 -1.16 -1.90 0.85
C PHE A 139 -2.66 -1.89 0.53
#